data_1dbd07be9cf7cb146479ae892cb63501
#
_entry.id   1dbd07be9cf7cb146479ae892cb63501
#
_cell.length_a   1.000
_cell.length_b   1.000
_cell.length_c   1.000
_cell.angle_alpha   90.00
_cell.angle_beta   90.00
_cell.angle_gamma   90.00
#
_symmetry.space_group_name_H-M   'P 1'
#
loop_
_entity.id
_entity.type
_entity.pdbx_description
1 polymer ?
#
loop_
_entity_poly.entity_id
_entity_poly.type
_entity_poly.pdbx_seq_one_letter_code
_entity_poly.pdbx_strand_id
1 'polypeptide(L)'
;ILLSSPWKLAFALVTIAALVIYGWELHAILHARKRRALDWGIRYFLTAVALLIPLSLAAVVLSWPDLQTNPLLGQLENLYGFVGLMGVVTLAIIGMLYKIIPFLVWFGVYSKHIGRAQVPALADMYSPRLQMIGYWSFLVALVVISTGILLESEMGVRIGALCFTTCTALLLVNVGNILAHAASPRI
;
A
#
# COMPACT_ATOMS: atom_id res chain seq x y z
N ILE A 1 16.02 -12.54 -18.97
CA ILE A 1 16.93 -11.93 -19.98
C ILE A 1 17.53 -10.70 -19.34
N LEU A 2 18.64 -10.88 -18.62
CA LEU A 2 19.43 -9.80 -18.05
C LEU A 2 20.32 -9.21 -19.15
N LEU A 3 19.76 -8.26 -19.91
CA LEU A 3 20.57 -7.40 -20.74
C LEU A 3 21.40 -6.53 -19.81
N SER A 4 22.69 -6.79 -19.69
CA SER A 4 23.69 -5.90 -19.05
C SER A 4 23.84 -4.64 -19.89
N SER A 5 22.97 -3.68 -19.64
CA SER A 5 22.98 -2.41 -20.35
C SER A 5 23.30 -1.29 -19.36
N PRO A 6 24.31 -0.43 -19.61
CA PRO A 6 24.62 0.71 -18.75
C PRO A 6 23.45 1.68 -18.59
N TRP A 7 22.48 1.63 -19.50
CA TRP A 7 21.26 2.42 -19.45
C TRP A 7 20.37 2.07 -18.27
N LYS A 8 20.41 0.83 -17.73
CA LYS A 8 19.63 0.43 -16.56
C LYS A 8 20.02 1.26 -15.33
N LEU A 9 21.32 1.42 -15.11
CA LEU A 9 21.81 2.24 -14.00
C LEU A 9 21.42 3.70 -14.16
N ALA A 10 21.51 4.25 -15.38
CA ALA A 10 21.08 5.61 -15.65
C ALA A 10 19.59 5.82 -15.34
N PHE A 11 18.71 4.90 -15.78
CA PHE A 11 17.29 4.97 -15.46
C PHE A 11 17.00 4.80 -13.96
N ALA A 12 17.73 3.92 -13.27
CA ALA A 12 17.59 3.75 -11.82
C ALA A 12 17.95 5.05 -11.08
N LEU A 13 19.03 5.73 -11.47
CA LEU A 13 19.45 7.01 -10.88
C LEU A 13 18.43 8.14 -11.15
N VAL A 14 17.89 8.22 -12.37
CA VAL A 14 16.83 9.19 -12.72
C VAL A 14 15.58 8.92 -11.87
N THR A 15 15.21 7.66 -11.68
CA THR A 15 14.07 7.29 -10.83
C THR A 15 14.30 7.70 -9.38
N ILE A 16 15.49 7.48 -8.83
CA ILE A 16 15.84 7.95 -7.48
C ILE A 16 15.74 9.46 -7.37
N ALA A 17 16.29 10.21 -8.32
CA ALA A 17 16.20 11.67 -8.32
C ALA A 17 14.72 12.13 -8.30
N ALA A 18 13.87 11.53 -9.12
CA ALA A 18 12.43 11.82 -9.11
C ALA A 18 11.77 11.48 -7.77
N LEU A 19 12.11 10.34 -7.16
CA LEU A 19 11.60 9.95 -5.84
C LEU A 19 12.07 10.88 -4.71
N VAL A 20 13.29 11.38 -4.77
CA VAL A 20 13.81 12.38 -3.80
C VAL A 20 13.01 13.68 -3.90
N ILE A 21 12.79 14.20 -5.12
CA ILE A 21 11.99 15.40 -5.33
C ILE A 21 10.56 15.18 -4.84
N TYR A 22 9.94 14.06 -5.20
CA TYR A 22 8.60 13.71 -4.72
C TYR A 22 8.53 13.60 -3.18
N GLY A 23 9.52 12.96 -2.57
CA GLY A 23 9.61 12.83 -1.10
C GLY A 23 9.76 14.19 -0.41
N TRP A 24 10.52 15.12 -0.99
CA TRP A 24 10.66 16.47 -0.49
C TRP A 24 9.32 17.22 -0.50
N GLU A 25 8.62 17.21 -1.63
CA GLU A 25 7.30 17.84 -1.75
C GLU A 25 6.28 17.20 -0.80
N LEU A 26 6.27 15.87 -0.70
CA LEU A 26 5.39 15.16 0.22
C LEU A 26 5.67 15.53 1.67
N HIS A 27 6.95 15.66 2.05
CA HIS A 27 7.34 16.10 3.38
C HIS A 27 6.85 17.53 3.67
N ALA A 28 7.01 18.45 2.73
CA ALA A 28 6.51 19.82 2.86
C ALA A 28 4.99 19.85 3.06
N ILE A 29 4.23 19.08 2.28
CA ILE A 29 2.78 18.96 2.41
C ILE A 29 2.39 18.39 3.79
N LEU A 30 3.08 17.34 4.24
CA LEU A 30 2.81 16.72 5.54
C LEU A 30 3.11 17.67 6.71
N HIS A 31 4.12 18.52 6.60
CA HIS A 31 4.44 19.55 7.60
C HIS A 31 3.42 20.68 7.63
N ALA A 32 2.94 21.13 6.47
CA ALA A 32 1.99 22.24 6.35
C ALA A 32 0.56 21.89 6.79
N ARG A 33 0.26 20.59 7.04
CA ARG A 33 -1.10 20.18 7.38
C ARG A 33 -1.57 20.67 8.74
N LYS A 34 -2.84 21.10 8.82
CA LYS A 34 -3.47 21.59 10.05
C LYS A 34 -3.90 20.44 11.00
N ARG A 35 -4.31 19.28 10.48
CA ARG A 35 -4.74 18.12 11.28
C ARG A 35 -3.58 17.16 11.50
N ARG A 36 -3.22 16.89 12.76
CA ARG A 36 -2.12 16.00 13.14
C ARG A 36 -2.47 14.51 12.97
N ALA A 37 -3.72 14.12 13.27
CA ALA A 37 -4.14 12.74 13.15
C ALA A 37 -4.26 12.31 11.68
N LEU A 38 -3.50 11.29 11.30
CA LEU A 38 -3.58 10.65 9.98
C LEU A 38 -4.66 9.58 10.02
N ASP A 39 -5.53 9.64 9.04
CA ASP A 39 -6.47 8.58 8.73
C ASP A 39 -5.75 7.33 8.20
N TRP A 40 -6.33 6.15 8.45
CA TRP A 40 -5.71 4.88 8.08
C TRP A 40 -5.43 4.74 6.58
N GLY A 41 -6.35 5.20 5.71
CA GLY A 41 -6.13 5.19 4.27
C GLY A 41 -4.86 5.96 3.85
N ILE A 42 -4.61 7.13 4.48
CA ILE A 42 -3.38 7.89 4.25
C ILE A 42 -2.15 7.16 4.79
N ARG A 43 -2.26 6.46 5.93
CA ARG A 43 -1.15 5.66 6.47
C ARG A 43 -0.74 4.53 5.53
N TYR A 44 -1.71 3.80 4.95
CA TYR A 44 -1.45 2.81 3.91
C TYR A 44 -0.66 3.42 2.76
N PHE A 45 -1.13 4.55 2.23
CA PHE A 45 -0.50 5.23 1.11
C PHE A 45 0.92 5.71 1.44
N LEU A 46 1.12 6.35 2.60
CA LEU A 46 2.44 6.83 3.02
C LEU A 46 3.43 5.68 3.25
N THR A 47 2.96 4.54 3.75
CA THR A 47 3.79 3.34 3.88
C THR A 47 4.20 2.81 2.51
N ALA A 48 3.28 2.80 1.53
CA ALA A 48 3.60 2.45 0.15
C ALA A 48 4.71 3.36 -0.42
N VAL A 49 4.61 4.67 -0.20
CA VAL A 49 5.63 5.64 -0.62
C VAL A 49 6.96 5.40 0.11
N ALA A 50 6.93 5.12 1.42
CA ALA A 50 8.14 4.82 2.19
C ALA A 50 8.85 3.55 1.70
N LEU A 51 8.10 2.54 1.24
CA LEU A 51 8.67 1.32 0.66
C LEU A 51 9.39 1.55 -0.68
N LEU A 52 9.13 2.67 -1.37
CA LEU A 52 9.91 3.03 -2.57
C LEU A 52 11.38 3.28 -2.25
N ILE A 53 11.73 3.66 -1.01
CA ILE A 53 13.12 3.89 -0.61
C ILE A 53 13.93 2.59 -0.69
N PRO A 54 13.63 1.53 0.07
CA PRO A 54 14.38 0.27 -0.03
C PRO A 54 14.26 -0.36 -1.43
N LEU A 55 13.12 -0.18 -2.11
CA LEU A 55 12.92 -0.70 -3.45
C LEU A 55 13.85 0.00 -4.47
N SER A 56 14.01 1.32 -4.38
CA SER A 56 14.91 2.06 -5.26
C SER A 56 16.37 1.71 -5.00
N LEU A 57 16.77 1.47 -3.75
CA LEU A 57 18.11 0.98 -3.41
C LEU A 57 18.35 -0.41 -4.00
N ALA A 58 17.38 -1.32 -3.87
CA ALA A 58 17.46 -2.64 -4.49
C ALA A 58 17.55 -2.55 -6.01
N ALA A 59 16.80 -1.63 -6.65
CA ALA A 59 16.87 -1.40 -8.09
C ALA A 59 18.27 -0.98 -8.56
N VAL A 60 18.98 -0.13 -7.79
CA VAL A 60 20.38 0.25 -8.12
C VAL A 60 21.28 -0.96 -8.02
N VAL A 61 21.19 -1.74 -6.94
CA VAL A 61 21.99 -2.95 -6.76
C VAL A 61 21.76 -3.92 -7.92
N LEU A 62 20.49 -4.19 -8.27
CA LEU A 62 20.13 -5.10 -9.36
C LEU A 62 20.48 -4.56 -10.76
N SER A 63 20.70 -3.24 -10.88
CA SER A 63 21.10 -2.60 -12.15
C SER A 63 22.61 -2.48 -12.30
N TRP A 64 23.40 -2.92 -11.30
CA TRP A 64 24.85 -2.79 -11.35
C TRP A 64 25.45 -3.62 -12.50
N PRO A 65 26.32 -3.03 -13.34
CA PRO A 65 26.98 -3.77 -14.41
C PRO A 65 27.88 -4.88 -13.84
N ASP A 66 27.98 -5.98 -14.56
CA ASP A 66 28.85 -7.12 -14.24
C ASP A 66 28.56 -7.84 -12.90
N LEU A 67 27.32 -7.71 -12.39
CA LEU A 67 26.89 -8.42 -11.20
C LEU A 67 26.90 -9.94 -11.48
N GLN A 68 27.74 -10.67 -10.76
CA GLN A 68 27.79 -12.13 -10.90
C GLN A 68 26.49 -12.76 -10.42
N THR A 69 25.89 -13.62 -11.22
CA THR A 69 24.69 -14.36 -10.86
C THR A 69 25.00 -15.34 -9.73
N ASN A 70 24.38 -15.14 -8.59
CA ASN A 70 24.42 -16.06 -7.46
C ASN A 70 22.98 -16.28 -6.93
N PRO A 71 22.74 -17.30 -6.11
CA PRO A 71 21.40 -17.57 -5.56
C PRO A 71 20.80 -16.39 -4.80
N LEU A 72 21.60 -15.64 -4.05
CA LEU A 72 21.15 -14.45 -3.31
C LEU A 72 20.63 -13.35 -4.23
N LEU A 73 21.21 -13.20 -5.41
CA LEU A 73 20.73 -12.22 -6.38
C LEU A 73 19.35 -12.58 -6.92
N GLY A 74 19.12 -13.86 -7.20
CA GLY A 74 17.79 -14.36 -7.61
C GLY A 74 16.74 -14.13 -6.52
N GLN A 75 17.09 -14.34 -5.24
CA GLN A 75 16.19 -14.04 -4.11
C GLN A 75 15.90 -12.55 -4.01
N LEU A 76 16.90 -11.68 -4.24
CA LEU A 76 16.74 -10.23 -4.22
C LEU A 76 15.85 -9.74 -5.38
N GLU A 77 15.96 -10.35 -6.58
CA GLU A 77 15.08 -10.07 -7.72
C GLU A 77 13.62 -10.44 -7.39
N ASN A 78 13.39 -11.62 -6.80
CA ASN A 78 12.07 -12.05 -6.37
C ASN A 78 11.50 -11.14 -5.28
N LEU A 79 12.33 -10.77 -4.31
CA LEU A 79 11.95 -9.83 -3.25
C LEU A 79 11.60 -8.46 -3.81
N TYR A 80 12.40 -7.94 -4.75
CA TYR A 80 12.14 -6.68 -5.43
C TYR A 80 10.77 -6.69 -6.13
N GLY A 81 10.48 -7.73 -6.89
CA GLY A 81 9.19 -7.88 -7.55
C GLY A 81 8.03 -8.00 -6.56
N PHE A 82 8.19 -8.80 -5.51
CA PHE A 82 7.19 -8.99 -4.46
C PHE A 82 6.90 -7.69 -3.70
N VAL A 83 7.93 -7.00 -3.20
CA VAL A 83 7.76 -5.74 -2.45
C VAL A 83 7.22 -4.64 -3.35
N GLY A 84 7.64 -4.58 -4.62
CA GLY A 84 7.12 -3.62 -5.58
C GLY A 84 5.62 -3.80 -5.81
N LEU A 85 5.19 -5.01 -6.12
CA LEU A 85 3.78 -5.28 -6.43
C LEU A 85 2.91 -5.32 -5.17
N MET A 86 3.27 -6.15 -4.20
CA MET A 86 2.46 -6.35 -3.00
C MET A 86 2.67 -5.24 -1.97
N GLY A 87 3.91 -4.77 -1.77
CA GLY A 87 4.20 -3.69 -0.83
C GLY A 87 3.74 -2.33 -1.36
N VAL A 88 4.27 -1.89 -2.49
CA VAL A 88 4.02 -0.52 -2.97
C VAL A 88 2.65 -0.40 -3.64
N VAL A 89 2.41 -1.16 -4.70
CA VAL A 89 1.19 -0.99 -5.51
C VAL A 89 -0.05 -1.35 -4.70
N THR A 90 -0.06 -2.50 -4.04
CA THR A 90 -1.24 -2.98 -3.30
C THR A 90 -1.57 -2.08 -2.10
N LEU A 91 -0.58 -1.65 -1.31
CA LEU A 91 -0.82 -0.70 -0.20
C LEU A 91 -1.37 0.64 -0.70
N ALA A 92 -0.82 1.18 -1.80
CA ALA A 92 -1.31 2.43 -2.37
C ALA A 92 -2.77 2.29 -2.82
N ILE A 93 -3.12 1.19 -3.49
CA ILE A 93 -4.49 0.91 -3.93
C ILE A 93 -5.43 0.79 -2.74
N ILE A 94 -5.10 -0.03 -1.73
CA ILE A 94 -5.94 -0.20 -0.53
C ILE A 94 -6.15 1.15 0.18
N GLY A 95 -5.08 1.94 0.33
CA GLY A 95 -5.15 3.27 0.95
C GLY A 95 -6.11 4.21 0.22
N MET A 96 -6.07 4.21 -1.11
CA MET A 96 -6.97 5.01 -1.94
C MET A 96 -8.41 4.46 -1.94
N LEU A 97 -8.60 3.14 -1.96
CA LEU A 97 -9.93 2.53 -1.87
C LEU A 97 -10.65 2.92 -0.58
N TYR A 98 -9.94 2.99 0.55
CA TYR A 98 -10.51 3.46 1.82
C TYR A 98 -10.93 4.94 1.81
N LYS A 99 -10.54 5.71 0.82
CA LYS A 99 -10.99 7.10 0.59
C LYS A 99 -12.09 7.18 -0.45
N ILE A 100 -11.89 6.52 -1.57
CA ILE A 100 -12.75 6.64 -2.76
C ILE A 100 -14.09 5.95 -2.53
N ILE A 101 -14.10 4.71 -2.00
CA ILE A 101 -15.35 3.93 -1.86
C ILE A 101 -16.33 4.61 -0.90
N PRO A 102 -15.95 4.99 0.34
CA PRO A 102 -16.88 5.66 1.25
C PRO A 102 -17.42 6.97 0.66
N PHE A 103 -16.55 7.74 0.00
CA PHE A 103 -16.93 9.01 -0.61
C PHE A 103 -17.95 8.82 -1.73
N LEU A 104 -17.73 7.87 -2.64
CA LEU A 104 -18.66 7.61 -3.76
C LEU A 104 -20.02 7.14 -3.27
N VAL A 105 -20.04 6.20 -2.30
CA VAL A 105 -21.29 5.70 -1.73
C VAL A 105 -22.03 6.82 -0.98
N TRP A 106 -21.31 7.58 -0.15
CA TRP A 106 -21.90 8.69 0.58
C TRP A 106 -22.49 9.74 -0.37
N PHE A 107 -21.72 10.14 -1.39
CA PHE A 107 -22.15 11.12 -2.36
C PHE A 107 -23.37 10.63 -3.16
N GLY A 108 -23.36 9.39 -3.62
CA GLY A 108 -24.47 8.83 -4.40
C GLY A 108 -25.79 8.70 -3.61
N VAL A 109 -25.68 8.34 -2.31
CA VAL A 109 -26.85 8.03 -1.47
C VAL A 109 -27.35 9.27 -0.72
N TYR A 110 -26.46 10.02 -0.08
CA TYR A 110 -26.82 11.02 0.93
C TYR A 110 -26.76 12.47 0.45
N SER A 111 -26.06 12.78 -0.65
CA SER A 111 -25.89 14.17 -1.12
C SER A 111 -27.22 14.90 -1.37
N LYS A 112 -28.23 14.20 -1.87
CA LYS A 112 -29.57 14.74 -2.17
C LYS A 112 -30.41 15.05 -0.92
N HIS A 113 -30.02 14.52 0.23
CA HIS A 113 -30.76 14.60 1.50
C HIS A 113 -30.15 15.64 2.47
N ILE A 114 -29.04 16.26 2.08
CA ILE A 114 -28.38 17.31 2.88
C ILE A 114 -29.35 18.46 3.12
N GLY A 115 -29.53 18.83 4.41
CA GLY A 115 -30.44 19.89 4.83
C GLY A 115 -31.92 19.51 4.88
N ARG A 116 -32.30 18.29 4.48
CA ARG A 116 -33.68 17.78 4.56
C ARG A 116 -33.84 16.67 5.59
N ALA A 117 -32.79 15.88 5.84
CA ALA A 117 -32.76 14.81 6.82
C ALA A 117 -31.40 14.75 7.52
N GLN A 118 -31.34 14.03 8.65
CA GLN A 118 -30.06 13.74 9.31
C GLN A 118 -29.33 12.67 8.50
N VAL A 119 -28.20 13.05 7.88
CA VAL A 119 -27.36 12.13 7.13
C VAL A 119 -26.14 11.73 7.96
N PRO A 120 -25.69 10.45 7.91
CA PRO A 120 -24.50 10.02 8.65
C PRO A 120 -23.26 10.73 8.12
N ALA A 121 -22.27 10.94 9.01
CA ALA A 121 -20.97 11.42 8.56
C ALA A 121 -20.22 10.34 7.77
N LEU A 122 -19.33 10.75 6.89
CA LEU A 122 -18.53 9.83 6.07
C LEU A 122 -17.76 8.81 6.94
N ALA A 123 -17.31 9.24 8.12
CA ALA A 123 -16.57 8.41 9.06
C ALA A 123 -17.43 7.31 9.73
N ASP A 124 -18.75 7.46 9.72
CA ASP A 124 -19.67 6.49 10.35
C ASP A 124 -19.97 5.30 9.43
N MET A 125 -19.56 5.37 8.16
CA MET A 125 -19.84 4.32 7.16
C MET A 125 -18.89 3.13 7.25
N TYR A 126 -17.74 3.27 7.92
CA TYR A 126 -16.72 2.22 8.00
C TYR A 126 -16.12 2.10 9.40
N SER A 127 -15.48 0.97 9.68
CA SER A 127 -14.81 0.73 10.95
C SER A 127 -13.31 1.08 10.90
N PRO A 128 -12.86 2.13 11.60
CA PRO A 128 -11.43 2.44 11.69
C PRO A 128 -10.60 1.34 12.36
N ARG A 129 -11.25 0.51 13.23
CA ARG A 129 -10.59 -0.63 13.88
C ARG A 129 -10.24 -1.72 12.88
N LEU A 130 -11.15 -2.03 11.95
CA LEU A 130 -10.88 -3.01 10.89
C LEU A 130 -9.77 -2.52 9.96
N GLN A 131 -9.73 -1.22 9.64
CA GLN A 131 -8.65 -0.62 8.86
C GLN A 131 -7.29 -0.75 9.58
N MET A 132 -7.26 -0.50 10.89
CA MET A 132 -6.06 -0.62 11.72
C MET A 132 -5.54 -2.07 11.77
N ILE A 133 -6.42 -3.03 12.07
CA ILE A 133 -6.04 -4.45 12.16
C ILE A 133 -5.56 -4.93 10.79
N GLY A 134 -6.27 -4.59 9.71
CA GLY A 134 -5.86 -4.90 8.35
C GLY A 134 -4.50 -4.33 7.98
N TYR A 135 -4.21 -3.09 8.37
CA TYR A 135 -2.91 -2.45 8.14
C TYR A 135 -1.76 -3.23 8.79
N TRP A 136 -1.88 -3.55 10.08
CA TRP A 136 -0.83 -4.28 10.78
C TRP A 136 -0.70 -5.73 10.29
N SER A 137 -1.82 -6.40 10.00
CA SER A 137 -1.81 -7.73 9.39
C SER A 137 -1.10 -7.73 8.04
N PHE A 138 -1.31 -6.69 7.23
CA PHE A 138 -0.62 -6.52 5.95
C PHE A 138 0.90 -6.35 6.13
N LEU A 139 1.32 -5.48 7.06
CA LEU A 139 2.75 -5.26 7.32
C LEU A 139 3.44 -6.52 7.84
N VAL A 140 2.79 -7.25 8.75
CA VAL A 140 3.30 -8.54 9.24
C VAL A 140 3.42 -9.52 8.08
N ALA A 141 2.41 -9.64 7.23
CA ALA A 141 2.44 -10.50 6.06
C ALA A 141 3.60 -10.14 5.13
N LEU A 142 3.76 -8.84 4.84
CA LEU A 142 4.83 -8.35 3.97
C LEU A 142 6.22 -8.73 4.52
N VAL A 143 6.45 -8.52 5.82
CA VAL A 143 7.73 -8.86 6.47
C VAL A 143 7.96 -10.38 6.47
N VAL A 144 6.95 -11.17 6.87
CA VAL A 144 7.07 -12.63 6.97
C VAL A 144 7.32 -13.26 5.60
N ILE A 145 6.63 -12.82 4.55
CA ILE A 145 6.88 -13.33 3.19
C ILE A 145 8.25 -12.88 2.69
N SER A 146 8.63 -11.61 2.91
CA SER A 146 9.94 -11.10 2.50
C SER A 146 11.08 -11.90 3.14
N THR A 147 10.99 -12.19 4.43
CA THR A 147 11.96 -13.05 5.13
C THR A 147 11.90 -14.50 4.63
N GLY A 148 10.71 -15.03 4.34
CA GLY A 148 10.52 -16.34 3.74
C GLY A 148 11.18 -16.46 2.37
N ILE A 149 11.09 -15.45 1.52
CA ILE A 149 11.76 -15.40 0.21
C ILE A 149 13.30 -15.43 0.40
N LEU A 150 13.83 -14.57 1.29
CA LEU A 150 15.28 -14.49 1.52
C LEU A 150 15.87 -15.76 2.13
N LEU A 151 15.12 -16.46 2.98
CA LEU A 151 15.55 -17.69 3.65
C LEU A 151 15.13 -18.96 2.92
N GLU A 152 14.52 -18.86 1.74
CA GLU A 152 13.95 -19.97 0.97
C GLU A 152 12.98 -20.83 1.82
N SER A 153 12.29 -20.21 2.78
CA SER A 153 11.41 -20.88 3.71
C SER A 153 9.98 -20.95 3.18
N GLU A 154 9.58 -22.11 2.70
CA GLU A 154 8.19 -22.34 2.25
C GLU A 154 7.18 -22.11 3.38
N MET A 155 7.51 -22.50 4.60
CA MET A 155 6.66 -22.28 5.78
C MET A 155 6.46 -20.78 6.08
N GLY A 156 7.53 -19.99 5.97
CA GLY A 156 7.45 -18.52 6.12
C GLY A 156 6.49 -17.89 5.11
N VAL A 157 6.62 -18.29 3.83
CA VAL A 157 5.72 -17.80 2.78
C VAL A 157 4.26 -18.22 3.04
N ARG A 158 4.01 -19.45 3.47
CA ARG A 158 2.65 -19.94 3.79
C ARG A 158 2.03 -19.17 4.97
N ILE A 159 2.78 -18.94 6.05
CA ILE A 159 2.30 -18.17 7.21
C ILE A 159 1.98 -16.72 6.80
N GLY A 160 2.86 -16.09 6.05
CA GLY A 160 2.63 -14.74 5.55
C GLY A 160 1.41 -14.65 4.61
N ALA A 161 1.19 -15.67 3.77
CA ALA A 161 -0.01 -15.74 2.91
C ALA A 161 -1.31 -15.80 3.73
N LEU A 162 -1.32 -16.50 4.86
CA LEU A 162 -2.47 -16.52 5.78
C LEU A 162 -2.73 -15.12 6.38
N CYS A 163 -1.68 -14.38 6.73
CA CYS A 163 -1.82 -12.99 7.18
C CYS A 163 -2.37 -12.08 6.07
N PHE A 164 -1.96 -12.27 4.82
CA PHE A 164 -2.55 -11.54 3.68
C PHE A 164 -4.02 -11.88 3.47
N THR A 165 -4.38 -13.15 3.58
CA THR A 165 -5.79 -13.58 3.49
C THR A 165 -6.64 -12.91 4.57
N THR A 166 -6.13 -12.82 5.80
CA THR A 166 -6.78 -12.11 6.90
C THR A 166 -6.98 -10.64 6.57
N CYS A 167 -5.95 -9.96 6.09
CA CYS A 167 -6.05 -8.56 5.67
C CYS A 167 -7.11 -8.35 4.58
N THR A 168 -7.12 -9.21 3.56
CA THR A 168 -8.09 -9.16 2.47
C THR A 168 -9.52 -9.37 2.96
N ALA A 169 -9.74 -10.33 3.87
CA ALA A 169 -11.04 -10.58 4.48
C ALA A 169 -11.54 -9.34 5.27
N LEU A 170 -10.67 -8.72 6.06
CA LEU A 170 -11.00 -7.49 6.80
C LEU A 170 -11.34 -6.31 5.86
N LEU A 171 -10.62 -6.17 4.76
CA LEU A 171 -10.93 -5.19 3.72
C LEU A 171 -12.32 -5.43 3.14
N LEU A 172 -12.61 -6.67 2.74
CA LEU A 172 -13.90 -7.04 2.15
C LEU A 172 -15.06 -6.80 3.12
N VAL A 173 -14.92 -7.16 4.40
CA VAL A 173 -15.92 -6.89 5.44
C VAL A 173 -16.16 -5.38 5.58
N ASN A 174 -15.09 -4.59 5.62
CA ASN A 174 -15.21 -3.14 5.78
C ASN A 174 -15.84 -2.48 4.55
N VAL A 175 -15.47 -2.91 3.35
CA VAL A 175 -16.10 -2.46 2.09
C VAL A 175 -17.55 -2.90 2.01
N GLY A 176 -17.87 -4.13 2.43
CA GLY A 176 -19.26 -4.63 2.53
C GLY A 176 -20.14 -3.76 3.43
N ASN A 177 -19.60 -3.34 4.59
CA ASN A 177 -20.30 -2.41 5.49
C ASN A 177 -20.62 -1.07 4.80
N ILE A 178 -19.67 -0.54 4.02
CA ILE A 178 -19.88 0.71 3.27
C ILE A 178 -20.95 0.51 2.19
N LEU A 179 -20.89 -0.58 1.43
CA LEU A 179 -21.84 -0.88 0.37
C LEU A 179 -23.25 -1.18 0.91
N ALA A 180 -23.39 -1.68 2.13
CA ALA A 180 -24.68 -1.86 2.79
C ALA A 180 -25.45 -0.55 2.95
N HIS A 181 -24.77 0.59 3.07
CA HIS A 181 -25.42 1.91 3.06
C HIS A 181 -26.04 2.27 1.71
N ALA A 182 -25.54 1.72 0.60
CA ALA A 182 -26.14 1.91 -0.71
C ALA A 182 -27.42 1.06 -0.88
N ALA A 183 -27.44 -0.14 -0.27
CA ALA A 183 -28.58 -1.04 -0.32
C ALA A 183 -29.71 -0.65 0.65
N SER A 184 -29.37 -0.12 1.82
CA SER A 184 -30.31 0.28 2.89
C SER A 184 -29.88 1.61 3.49
N PRO A 185 -30.24 2.75 2.86
CA PRO A 185 -29.91 4.07 3.36
C PRO A 185 -30.49 4.31 4.77
N ARG A 186 -29.66 4.79 5.67
CA ARG A 186 -30.08 5.23 7.00
C ARG A 186 -30.38 6.73 6.95
N ILE A 187 -31.61 7.05 6.55
CA ILE A 187 -32.12 8.43 6.43
C ILE A 187 -33.13 8.67 7.54
#